data_31dd78f5ca43099fef0fea87a05b34e7
#
_entry.id   31dd78f5ca43099fef0fea87a05b34e7
#
_cell.length_a   1.000
_cell.length_b   1.000
_cell.length_c   1.000
_cell.angle_alpha   90.00
_cell.angle_beta   90.00
_cell.angle_gamma   90.00
#
_symmetry.space_group_name_H-M   'P 1'
#
loop_
_entity.id
_entity.type
_entity.pdbx_description
1 polymer ?
#
loop_
_entity_poly.entity_id
_entity_poly.type
_entity_poly.pdbx_seq_one_letter_code
_entity_poly.pdbx_strand_id
1 'polypeptide(L)'
;MYALDNGLSPYLSYSQAITPAMLPGADGKPLKPTTAEQVEAGLKFQPPGSSDLYSIAIYDLTQKDVATRDPNIATATYIPAGKVHSQGVELEAHHQITPQLSTIASYTWNRLRFQDTKDGTDNNTPQLTPDQMASFWARYQFPAGISVGAGVRYIGKQWADDANTARLPSVTLMDAMMRADLGVWSPTLKGAYVQVNANNIGDREYISGCYGTSNCYWGAERSVMATVGYDF
;
A
#
# COMPACT_ATOMS: atom_id res chain seq x y z
N MET A 1 19.63 12.32 -5.48
CA MET A 1 18.94 13.28 -4.62
C MET A 1 19.89 14.44 -4.32
N TYR A 2 19.40 15.66 -4.43
CA TYR A 2 20.15 16.89 -4.12
C TYR A 2 19.41 17.67 -3.04
N ALA A 3 20.04 17.81 -1.87
CA ALA A 3 19.44 18.53 -0.74
C ALA A 3 19.80 20.03 -0.84
N LEU A 4 18.77 20.87 -0.80
CA LEU A 4 18.90 22.34 -0.80
C LEU A 4 18.76 22.87 0.64
N ASP A 5 19.41 23.99 0.93
CA ASP A 5 19.40 24.60 2.27
C ASP A 5 18.00 25.04 2.76
N ASN A 6 17.06 25.24 1.83
CA ASN A 6 15.66 25.56 2.14
C ASN A 6 14.79 24.36 2.47
N GLY A 7 15.36 23.15 2.59
CA GLY A 7 14.67 21.91 2.91
C GLY A 7 14.09 21.15 1.71
N LEU A 8 14.18 21.67 0.51
CA LEU A 8 13.78 20.96 -0.71
C LEU A 8 14.84 19.95 -1.14
N SER A 9 14.43 18.77 -1.56
CA SER A 9 15.30 17.70 -2.02
C SER A 9 14.72 17.02 -3.28
N PRO A 10 14.98 17.58 -4.47
CA PRO A 10 14.63 16.89 -5.72
C PRO A 10 15.48 15.65 -5.91
N TYR A 11 14.90 14.63 -6.53
CA TYR A 11 15.60 13.40 -6.86
C TYR A 11 15.11 12.78 -8.16
N LEU A 12 16.00 12.02 -8.75
CA LEU A 12 15.72 11.09 -9.84
C LEU A 12 16.33 9.75 -9.45
N SER A 13 15.62 8.66 -9.63
CA SER A 13 16.10 7.31 -9.38
C SER A 13 15.82 6.40 -10.56
N TYR A 14 16.70 5.43 -10.75
CA TYR A 14 16.53 4.27 -11.60
C TYR A 14 16.80 3.04 -10.77
N SER A 15 15.90 2.07 -10.79
CA SER A 15 16.04 0.82 -10.05
C SER A 15 15.65 -0.38 -10.90
N GLN A 16 16.27 -1.51 -10.58
CA GLN A 16 15.97 -2.80 -11.18
C GLN A 16 15.74 -3.83 -10.07
N ALA A 17 14.80 -4.74 -10.31
CA ALA A 17 14.51 -5.86 -9.41
C ALA A 17 14.34 -7.15 -10.22
N ILE A 18 14.66 -8.27 -9.57
CA ILE A 18 14.50 -9.62 -10.13
C ILE A 18 13.72 -10.45 -9.09
N THR A 19 12.63 -11.08 -9.55
CA THR A 19 11.85 -12.01 -8.73
C THR A 19 11.93 -13.40 -9.36
N PRO A 20 12.50 -14.41 -8.67
CA PRO A 20 12.54 -15.78 -9.16
C PRO A 20 11.12 -16.30 -9.43
N ALA A 21 10.94 -16.98 -10.56
CA ALA A 21 9.68 -17.63 -10.86
C ALA A 21 9.64 -19.02 -10.21
N MET A 22 8.63 -19.26 -9.36
CA MET A 22 8.43 -20.55 -8.67
C MET A 22 7.47 -21.49 -9.43
N LEU A 23 6.92 -21.02 -10.56
CA LEU A 23 5.95 -21.77 -11.35
C LEU A 23 6.66 -22.56 -12.46
N PRO A 24 6.27 -23.83 -12.70
CA PRO A 24 6.82 -24.62 -13.79
C PRO A 24 6.22 -24.21 -15.14
N GLY A 25 7.05 -24.17 -16.15
CA GLY A 25 6.63 -24.10 -17.55
C GLY A 25 6.05 -25.42 -18.06
N ALA A 26 5.63 -25.43 -19.32
CA ALA A 26 5.07 -26.63 -19.99
C ALA A 26 6.08 -27.79 -20.09
N ASP A 27 7.37 -27.50 -20.05
CA ASP A 27 8.47 -28.47 -20.06
C ASP A 27 8.87 -28.95 -18.66
N GLY A 28 8.13 -28.53 -17.60
CA GLY A 28 8.40 -28.87 -16.21
C GLY A 28 9.59 -28.10 -15.59
N LYS A 29 10.25 -27.23 -16.34
CA LYS A 29 11.34 -26.41 -15.81
C LYS A 29 10.82 -25.10 -15.20
N PRO A 30 11.55 -24.51 -14.25
CA PRO A 30 11.22 -23.18 -13.75
C PRO A 30 11.18 -22.16 -14.89
N LEU A 31 10.23 -21.25 -14.82
CA LEU A 31 10.16 -20.10 -15.74
C LEU A 31 11.36 -19.16 -15.54
N LYS A 32 11.59 -18.32 -16.53
CA LYS A 32 12.52 -17.19 -16.36
C LYS A 32 12.06 -16.30 -15.21
N PRO A 33 12.99 -15.72 -14.43
CA PRO A 33 12.65 -14.74 -13.42
C PRO A 33 11.92 -13.54 -14.02
N THR A 34 10.91 -13.02 -13.32
CA THR A 34 10.32 -11.72 -13.63
C THR A 34 11.34 -10.63 -13.31
N THR A 35 11.57 -9.74 -14.25
CA THR A 35 12.43 -8.56 -14.07
C THR A 35 11.59 -7.30 -14.02
N ALA A 36 12.01 -6.31 -13.23
CA ALA A 36 11.36 -5.01 -13.17
C ALA A 36 12.39 -3.89 -13.34
N GLU A 37 12.00 -2.85 -14.04
CA GLU A 37 12.76 -1.61 -14.23
C GLU A 37 11.83 -0.44 -13.88
N GLN A 38 12.33 0.51 -13.08
CA GLN A 38 11.59 1.69 -12.68
C GLN A 38 12.43 2.94 -12.83
N VAL A 39 11.84 3.97 -13.41
CA VAL A 39 12.32 5.35 -13.33
C VAL A 39 11.35 6.13 -12.45
N GLU A 40 11.90 6.91 -11.52
CA GLU A 40 11.10 7.72 -10.60
C GLU A 40 11.74 9.10 -10.46
N ALA A 41 10.90 10.14 -10.53
CA ALA A 41 11.29 11.51 -10.22
C ALA A 41 10.40 12.06 -9.10
N GLY A 42 11.00 12.74 -8.15
CA GLY A 42 10.23 13.25 -7.02
C GLY A 42 10.88 14.46 -6.35
N LEU A 43 10.11 15.03 -5.46
CA LEU A 43 10.50 16.14 -4.62
C LEU A 43 10.12 15.83 -3.18
N LYS A 44 11.09 15.91 -2.27
CA LYS A 44 10.87 15.87 -0.83
C LYS A 44 11.05 17.26 -0.27
N PHE A 45 10.22 17.63 0.70
CA PHE A 45 10.32 18.90 1.41
C PHE A 45 10.27 18.66 2.91
N GLN A 46 11.35 18.98 3.58
CA GLN A 46 11.46 19.01 5.04
C GLN A 46 11.83 20.42 5.45
N PRO A 47 10.88 21.22 6.00
CA PRO A 47 11.17 22.58 6.43
C PRO A 47 12.32 22.60 7.44
N PRO A 48 13.28 23.54 7.33
CA PRO A 48 14.37 23.65 8.29
C PRO A 48 13.86 23.80 9.73
N GLY A 49 14.41 22.98 10.64
CA GLY A 49 14.01 22.98 12.05
C GLY A 49 12.66 22.31 12.36
N SER A 50 12.03 21.68 11.38
CA SER A 50 10.79 20.92 11.54
C SER A 50 11.02 19.42 11.41
N SER A 51 10.14 18.61 12.04
CA SER A 51 10.02 17.17 11.80
C SER A 51 9.05 16.84 10.67
N ASP A 52 8.43 17.85 10.05
CA ASP A 52 7.49 17.66 8.95
C ASP A 52 8.20 17.13 7.71
N LEU A 53 7.51 16.27 6.97
CA LEU A 53 8.00 15.73 5.71
C LEU A 53 6.85 15.67 4.71
N TYR A 54 7.08 16.22 3.55
CA TYR A 54 6.16 16.14 2.41
C TYR A 54 6.90 15.54 1.24
N SER A 55 6.26 14.66 0.50
CA SER A 55 6.83 14.10 -0.71
C SER A 55 5.79 14.00 -1.82
N ILE A 56 6.27 14.20 -3.04
CA ILE A 56 5.56 13.90 -4.28
C ILE A 56 6.52 13.13 -5.17
N ALA A 57 6.03 12.04 -5.76
CA ALA A 57 6.77 11.26 -6.74
C ALA A 57 5.88 10.93 -7.93
N ILE A 58 6.50 10.85 -9.10
CA ILE A 58 5.95 10.26 -10.31
C ILE A 58 6.86 9.13 -10.75
N TYR A 59 6.27 8.03 -11.17
CA TYR A 59 7.04 6.86 -11.57
C TYR A 59 6.51 6.21 -12.85
N ASP A 60 7.42 5.52 -13.53
CA ASP A 60 7.16 4.63 -14.65
C ASP A 60 7.90 3.31 -14.38
N LEU A 61 7.14 2.21 -14.27
CA LEU A 61 7.63 0.88 -13.94
C LEU A 61 7.18 -0.12 -15.00
N THR A 62 8.11 -0.92 -15.49
CA THR A 62 7.82 -2.03 -16.38
C THR A 62 8.32 -3.34 -15.78
N GLN A 63 7.42 -4.30 -15.61
CA GLN A 63 7.76 -5.70 -15.31
C GLN A 63 7.73 -6.52 -16.59
N LYS A 64 8.72 -7.39 -16.78
CA LYS A 64 8.88 -8.29 -17.94
C LYS A 64 8.91 -9.74 -17.48
N ASP A 65 8.58 -10.64 -18.37
CA ASP A 65 8.54 -12.09 -18.10
C ASP A 65 7.59 -12.46 -16.94
N VAL A 66 6.45 -11.73 -16.83
CA VAL A 66 5.41 -12.04 -15.86
C VAL A 66 4.78 -13.39 -16.24
N ALA A 67 4.71 -14.31 -15.29
CA ALA A 67 4.13 -15.63 -15.51
C ALA A 67 2.63 -15.49 -15.79
N THR A 68 2.22 -15.86 -17.00
CA THR A 68 0.82 -15.90 -17.43
C THR A 68 0.42 -17.33 -17.74
N ARG A 69 -0.87 -17.66 -17.62
CA ARG A 69 -1.38 -18.99 -17.98
C ARG A 69 -1.24 -19.19 -19.48
N ASP A 70 -0.76 -20.37 -19.89
CA ASP A 70 -0.71 -20.73 -21.31
C ASP A 70 -2.14 -21.03 -21.82
N PRO A 71 -2.70 -20.23 -22.74
CA PRO A 71 -4.05 -20.44 -23.25
C PRO A 71 -4.19 -21.69 -24.15
N ASN A 72 -3.08 -22.22 -24.64
CA ASN A 72 -3.07 -23.36 -25.58
C ASN A 72 -3.02 -24.73 -24.89
N ILE A 73 -2.83 -24.77 -23.56
CA ILE A 73 -2.66 -26.01 -22.81
C ILE A 73 -3.76 -26.12 -21.75
N ALA A 74 -4.51 -27.22 -21.78
CA ALA A 74 -5.62 -27.47 -20.84
C ALA A 74 -5.17 -27.65 -19.40
N THR A 75 -3.93 -28.07 -19.16
CA THR A 75 -3.32 -28.13 -17.82
C THR A 75 -2.83 -26.76 -17.39
N ALA A 76 -2.84 -26.49 -16.08
CA ALA A 76 -2.41 -25.20 -15.52
C ALA A 76 -0.89 -25.00 -15.66
N THR A 77 -0.43 -24.78 -16.87
CA THR A 77 0.95 -24.44 -17.21
C THR A 77 1.09 -22.93 -17.42
N TYR A 78 2.29 -22.42 -17.20
CA TYR A 78 2.58 -21.01 -17.27
C TYR A 78 3.67 -20.71 -18.31
N ILE A 79 3.61 -19.55 -18.90
CA ILE A 79 4.62 -19.03 -19.84
C ILE A 79 5.11 -17.67 -19.38
N PRO A 80 6.38 -17.31 -19.58
CA PRO A 80 6.88 -15.96 -19.30
C PRO A 80 6.57 -15.05 -20.49
N ALA A 81 5.30 -14.66 -20.64
CA ALA A 81 4.85 -14.03 -21.88
C ALA A 81 4.24 -12.63 -21.68
N GLY A 82 4.11 -12.16 -20.44
CA GLY A 82 3.47 -10.89 -20.18
C GLY A 82 4.44 -9.81 -19.75
N LYS A 83 4.08 -8.57 -20.06
CA LYS A 83 4.59 -7.38 -19.40
C LYS A 83 3.47 -6.76 -18.60
N VAL A 84 3.83 -6.08 -17.49
CA VAL A 84 2.94 -5.19 -16.76
C VAL A 84 3.61 -3.82 -16.72
N HIS A 85 2.91 -2.82 -17.22
CA HIS A 85 3.35 -1.44 -17.18
C HIS A 85 2.54 -0.66 -16.16
N SER A 86 3.21 0.05 -15.27
CA SER A 86 2.62 0.85 -14.20
C SER A 86 3.16 2.27 -14.23
N GLN A 87 2.27 3.23 -14.25
CA GLN A 87 2.59 4.65 -14.10
C GLN A 87 1.76 5.22 -12.96
N GLY A 88 2.34 6.11 -12.17
CA GLY A 88 1.61 6.65 -11.04
C GLY A 88 2.16 7.92 -10.46
N VAL A 89 1.38 8.43 -9.52
CA VAL A 89 1.72 9.58 -8.67
C VAL A 89 1.53 9.16 -7.22
N GLU A 90 2.50 9.47 -6.40
CA GLU A 90 2.47 9.23 -4.96
C GLU A 90 2.64 10.55 -4.21
N LEU A 91 1.79 10.77 -3.22
CA LEU A 91 1.84 11.90 -2.32
C LEU A 91 1.90 11.39 -0.89
N GLU A 92 2.77 11.96 -0.08
CA GLU A 92 2.89 11.65 1.34
C GLU A 92 3.13 12.93 2.13
N ALA A 93 2.48 13.04 3.29
CA ALA A 93 2.65 14.16 4.21
C ALA A 93 2.67 13.66 5.65
N HIS A 94 3.74 14.00 6.36
CA HIS A 94 3.83 13.91 7.81
C HIS A 94 3.88 15.34 8.35
N HIS A 95 2.91 15.72 9.16
CA HIS A 95 2.81 17.09 9.66
C HIS A 95 2.50 17.15 11.14
N GLN A 96 3.34 17.88 11.87
CA GLN A 96 3.15 18.20 13.29
C GLN A 96 2.41 19.54 13.40
N ILE A 97 1.07 19.50 13.49
CA ILE A 97 0.21 20.68 13.50
C ILE A 97 0.44 21.51 14.79
N THR A 98 0.53 20.80 15.93
CA THR A 98 0.90 21.36 17.23
C THR A 98 1.82 20.37 17.95
N PRO A 99 2.49 20.75 19.06
CA PRO A 99 3.27 19.77 19.83
C PRO A 99 2.48 18.51 20.25
N GLN A 100 1.15 18.60 20.31
CA GLN A 100 0.27 17.51 20.71
C GLN A 100 -0.41 16.80 19.53
N LEU A 101 -0.59 17.47 18.38
CA LEU A 101 -1.37 16.98 17.24
C LEU A 101 -0.46 16.71 16.05
N SER A 102 -0.36 15.45 15.67
CA SER A 102 0.34 15.00 14.45
C SER A 102 -0.62 14.37 13.47
N THR A 103 -0.31 14.50 12.18
CA THR A 103 -1.07 13.90 11.08
C THR A 103 -0.15 13.22 10.09
N ILE A 104 -0.67 12.13 9.50
CA ILE A 104 -0.03 11.44 8.38
C ILE A 104 -1.10 11.28 7.30
N ALA A 105 -0.75 11.64 6.07
CA ALA A 105 -1.60 11.45 4.91
C ALA A 105 -0.82 10.82 3.78
N SER A 106 -1.47 9.94 3.03
CA SER A 106 -0.92 9.38 1.80
C SER A 106 -1.99 9.30 0.72
N TYR A 107 -1.58 9.45 -0.52
CA TYR A 107 -2.41 9.24 -1.69
C TYR A 107 -1.57 8.63 -2.79
N THR A 108 -2.10 7.58 -3.42
CA THR A 108 -1.52 6.95 -4.60
C THR A 108 -2.56 6.88 -5.70
N TRP A 109 -2.22 7.38 -6.86
CA TRP A 109 -2.92 7.09 -8.09
C TRP A 109 -1.99 6.28 -8.98
N ASN A 110 -2.51 5.15 -9.50
CA ASN A 110 -1.73 4.30 -10.37
C ASN A 110 -2.55 3.81 -11.55
N ARG A 111 -1.89 3.62 -12.69
CA ARG A 111 -2.45 3.05 -13.90
C ARG A 111 -1.60 1.86 -14.31
N LEU A 112 -2.06 0.66 -13.93
CA LEU A 112 -1.46 -0.60 -14.36
C LEU A 112 -2.15 -1.12 -15.62
N ARG A 113 -1.34 -1.69 -16.54
CA ARG A 113 -1.83 -2.34 -17.75
C ARG A 113 -0.97 -3.55 -18.09
N PHE A 114 -1.63 -4.63 -18.44
CA PHE A 114 -1.00 -5.72 -19.16
C PHE A 114 -0.55 -5.26 -20.53
N GLN A 115 0.60 -5.75 -20.98
CA GLN A 115 1.16 -5.52 -22.32
C GLN A 115 1.75 -6.82 -22.85
N ASP A 116 1.72 -7.01 -24.15
CA ASP A 116 2.31 -8.16 -24.85
C ASP A 116 1.79 -9.51 -24.29
N THR A 117 0.53 -9.59 -23.84
CA THR A 117 -0.08 -10.84 -23.38
C THR A 117 -0.56 -11.69 -24.56
N LYS A 118 -0.61 -13.01 -24.34
CA LYS A 118 -1.06 -13.97 -25.37
C LYS A 118 -2.46 -14.53 -25.09
N ASP A 119 -3.06 -14.14 -23.97
CA ASP A 119 -4.35 -14.66 -23.49
C ASP A 119 -5.52 -13.70 -23.71
N GLY A 120 -5.32 -12.61 -24.46
CA GLY A 120 -6.36 -11.62 -24.76
C GLY A 120 -6.57 -10.56 -23.67
N THR A 121 -5.73 -10.52 -22.64
CA THR A 121 -5.82 -9.52 -21.55
C THR A 121 -5.04 -8.23 -21.83
N ASP A 122 -4.51 -8.08 -23.03
CA ASP A 122 -3.72 -6.90 -23.44
C ASP A 122 -4.48 -5.58 -23.19
N ASN A 123 -3.81 -4.59 -22.61
CA ASN A 123 -4.39 -3.33 -22.14
C ASN A 123 -5.40 -3.41 -20.98
N ASN A 124 -5.72 -4.59 -20.47
CA ASN A 124 -6.50 -4.73 -19.25
C ASN A 124 -5.69 -4.34 -18.01
N THR A 125 -6.42 -3.97 -16.96
CA THR A 125 -5.82 -3.76 -15.62
C THR A 125 -5.72 -5.10 -14.90
N PRO A 126 -4.57 -5.45 -14.33
CA PRO A 126 -4.47 -6.63 -13.46
C PRO A 126 -5.50 -6.60 -12.34
N GLN A 127 -6.06 -7.78 -12.03
CA GLN A 127 -6.96 -7.93 -10.87
C GLN A 127 -6.25 -7.56 -9.56
N LEU A 128 -7.01 -7.30 -8.50
CA LEU A 128 -6.50 -6.94 -7.17
C LEU A 128 -5.67 -5.63 -7.14
N THR A 129 -5.83 -4.80 -8.15
CA THR A 129 -5.09 -3.54 -8.25
C THR A 129 -6.06 -2.37 -8.24
N PRO A 130 -6.22 -1.68 -7.11
CA PRO A 130 -7.02 -0.44 -7.06
C PRO A 130 -6.32 0.67 -7.84
N ASP A 131 -7.11 1.47 -8.56
CA ASP A 131 -6.64 2.63 -9.32
C ASP A 131 -6.22 3.82 -8.43
N GLN A 132 -6.75 3.87 -7.21
CA GLN A 132 -6.48 4.91 -6.22
C GLN A 132 -6.50 4.33 -4.81
N MET A 133 -5.59 4.81 -3.99
CA MET A 133 -5.59 4.55 -2.55
C MET A 133 -5.31 5.86 -1.81
N ALA A 134 -5.96 6.05 -0.68
CA ALA A 134 -5.68 7.18 0.20
C ALA A 134 -5.77 6.74 1.65
N SER A 135 -4.95 7.36 2.48
CA SER A 135 -5.07 7.24 3.93
C SER A 135 -4.85 8.58 4.60
N PHE A 136 -5.52 8.77 5.71
CA PHE A 136 -5.31 9.89 6.61
C PHE A 136 -5.39 9.39 8.03
N TRP A 137 -4.45 9.80 8.87
CA TRP A 137 -4.39 9.49 10.28
C TRP A 137 -4.08 10.75 11.07
N ALA A 138 -4.82 10.99 12.15
CA ALA A 138 -4.53 12.03 13.12
C ALA A 138 -4.33 11.42 14.51
N ARG A 139 -3.31 11.89 15.23
CA ARG A 139 -3.02 11.48 16.59
C ARG A 139 -2.91 12.72 17.48
N TYR A 140 -3.63 12.70 18.60
CA TYR A 140 -3.53 13.73 19.63
C TYR A 140 -2.98 13.13 20.92
N GLN A 141 -1.97 13.78 21.47
CA GLN A 141 -1.33 13.38 22.74
C GLN A 141 -1.73 14.36 23.84
N PHE A 142 -2.46 13.84 24.83
CA PHE A 142 -2.83 14.60 26.01
C PHE A 142 -1.67 14.67 27.02
N PRO A 143 -1.56 15.78 27.81
CA PRO A 143 -0.53 15.89 28.86
C PRO A 143 -0.61 14.77 29.91
N ALA A 144 -1.78 14.16 30.09
CA ALA A 144 -2.01 13.05 31.04
C ALA A 144 -1.40 11.70 30.63
N GLY A 145 -0.56 11.65 29.58
CA GLY A 145 0.03 10.40 29.08
C GLY A 145 -0.94 9.54 28.27
N ILE A 146 -2.07 10.11 27.83
CA ILE A 146 -3.03 9.45 26.96
C ILE A 146 -2.81 9.97 25.55
N SER A 147 -2.76 9.06 24.58
CA SER A 147 -2.82 9.39 23.15
C SER A 147 -4.06 8.78 22.53
N VAL A 148 -4.74 9.53 21.70
CA VAL A 148 -5.84 9.03 20.87
C VAL A 148 -5.51 9.26 19.41
N GLY A 149 -5.91 8.34 18.55
CA GLY A 149 -5.74 8.46 17.12
C GLY A 149 -6.99 7.98 16.39
N ALA A 150 -7.25 8.60 15.26
CA ALA A 150 -8.29 8.14 14.34
C ALA A 150 -7.83 8.35 12.91
N GLY A 151 -8.31 7.49 12.02
CA GLY A 151 -7.94 7.55 10.63
C GLY A 151 -8.97 6.99 9.70
N VAL A 152 -8.76 7.26 8.44
CA VAL A 152 -9.59 6.78 7.34
C VAL A 152 -8.69 6.21 6.25
N ARG A 153 -9.10 5.06 5.68
CA ARG A 153 -8.46 4.43 4.54
C ARG A 153 -9.47 4.29 3.41
N TYR A 154 -9.10 4.78 2.25
CA TYR A 154 -9.86 4.62 1.01
C TYR A 154 -9.14 3.67 0.09
N ILE A 155 -9.85 2.67 -0.41
CA ILE A 155 -9.40 1.74 -1.44
C ILE A 155 -10.31 1.94 -2.64
N GLY A 156 -9.74 2.33 -3.77
CA GLY A 156 -10.45 2.59 -5.01
C GLY A 156 -11.06 1.34 -5.62
N LYS A 157 -11.75 1.52 -6.71
CA LYS A 157 -12.33 0.42 -7.49
C LYS A 157 -11.21 -0.45 -8.05
N GLN A 158 -11.44 -1.77 -8.10
CA GLN A 158 -10.51 -2.74 -8.67
C GLN A 158 -11.26 -3.79 -9.50
N TRP A 159 -10.55 -4.50 -10.37
CA TRP A 159 -11.14 -5.58 -11.15
C TRP A 159 -11.08 -6.89 -10.38
N ALA A 160 -12.13 -7.71 -10.52
CA ALA A 160 -12.21 -9.04 -9.94
C ALA A 160 -11.45 -10.09 -10.75
N ASP A 161 -11.20 -9.80 -12.02
CA ASP A 161 -10.55 -10.70 -12.97
C ASP A 161 -9.68 -9.91 -13.96
N ASP A 162 -8.68 -10.58 -14.53
CA ASP A 162 -7.77 -9.99 -15.51
C ASP A 162 -8.43 -9.71 -16.87
N ALA A 163 -9.57 -10.34 -17.16
CA ALA A 163 -10.38 -10.03 -18.34
C ALA A 163 -11.19 -8.73 -18.20
N ASN A 164 -11.19 -8.13 -16.99
CA ASN A 164 -11.90 -6.90 -16.63
C ASN A 164 -13.44 -6.99 -16.88
N THR A 165 -14.02 -8.15 -16.60
CA THR A 165 -15.46 -8.39 -16.80
C THR A 165 -16.31 -7.96 -15.60
N ALA A 166 -15.75 -8.01 -14.38
CA ALA A 166 -16.42 -7.64 -13.15
C ALA A 166 -15.59 -6.65 -12.33
N ARG A 167 -16.25 -5.63 -11.78
CA ARG A 167 -15.58 -4.56 -11.02
C ARG A 167 -16.07 -4.53 -9.57
N LEU A 168 -15.13 -4.56 -8.63
CA LEU A 168 -15.39 -4.38 -7.21
C LEU A 168 -15.55 -2.88 -6.89
N PRO A 169 -16.52 -2.52 -6.03
CA PRO A 169 -16.70 -1.15 -5.61
C PRO A 169 -15.55 -0.67 -4.71
N SER A 170 -15.37 0.63 -4.65
CA SER A 170 -14.46 1.25 -3.69
C SER A 170 -15.00 1.11 -2.26
N VAL A 171 -14.10 1.10 -1.30
CA VAL A 171 -14.42 1.05 0.13
C VAL A 171 -13.67 2.13 0.90
N THR A 172 -14.35 2.67 1.92
CA THR A 172 -13.74 3.56 2.92
C THR A 172 -13.91 2.92 4.28
N LEU A 173 -12.80 2.74 4.99
CA LEU A 173 -12.72 2.15 6.32
C LEU A 173 -12.24 3.20 7.32
N MET A 174 -12.70 3.09 8.56
CA MET A 174 -12.30 3.97 9.66
C MET A 174 -11.65 3.14 10.75
N ASP A 175 -10.57 3.66 11.30
CA ASP A 175 -9.79 3.02 12.35
C ASP A 175 -9.58 4.00 13.50
N ALA A 176 -9.37 3.48 14.72
CA ALA A 176 -9.08 4.30 15.89
C ALA A 176 -8.07 3.61 16.81
N MET A 177 -7.37 4.39 17.61
CA MET A 177 -6.49 3.88 18.64
C MET A 177 -6.56 4.73 19.91
N MET A 178 -6.28 4.11 21.05
CA MET A 178 -6.02 4.78 22.32
C MET A 178 -4.81 4.12 22.98
N ARG A 179 -3.85 4.91 23.45
CA ARG A 179 -2.70 4.45 24.24
C ARG A 179 -2.63 5.25 25.53
N ALA A 180 -2.35 4.57 26.63
CA ALA A 180 -2.09 5.14 27.94
C ALA A 180 -0.68 4.77 28.39
N ASP A 181 0.18 5.75 28.62
CA ASP A 181 1.53 5.58 29.14
C ASP A 181 1.48 5.62 30.68
N LEU A 182 1.57 4.43 31.31
CA LEU A 182 1.32 4.25 32.75
C LEU A 182 2.38 4.92 33.64
N GLY A 183 3.59 5.14 33.09
CA GLY A 183 4.68 5.83 33.78
C GLY A 183 4.36 7.29 34.16
N VAL A 184 3.40 7.91 33.46
CA VAL A 184 2.92 9.27 33.81
C VAL A 184 2.12 9.25 35.12
N TRP A 185 1.43 8.13 35.41
CA TRP A 185 0.58 8.01 36.59
C TRP A 185 1.31 7.36 37.79
N SER A 186 2.31 6.51 37.51
CA SER A 186 3.10 5.85 38.53
C SER A 186 4.55 5.68 38.08
N PRO A 187 5.55 6.27 38.80
CA PRO A 187 6.97 6.11 38.47
C PRO A 187 7.44 4.65 38.41
N THR A 188 6.79 3.74 39.15
CA THR A 188 7.10 2.30 39.17
C THR A 188 6.71 1.61 37.87
N LEU A 189 5.84 2.23 37.07
CA LEU A 189 5.36 1.75 35.78
C LEU A 189 6.02 2.49 34.61
N LYS A 190 7.14 3.17 34.85
CA LYS A 190 7.88 3.89 33.79
C LYS A 190 8.22 2.90 32.66
N GLY A 191 7.87 3.24 31.44
CA GLY A 191 8.03 2.39 30.25
C GLY A 191 6.83 1.48 29.95
N ALA A 192 5.96 1.22 30.94
CA ALA A 192 4.77 0.40 30.72
C ALA A 192 3.65 1.21 30.03
N TYR A 193 2.95 0.57 29.12
CA TYR A 193 1.80 1.15 28.44
C TYR A 193 0.69 0.13 28.16
N VAL A 194 -0.52 0.63 27.99
CA VAL A 194 -1.66 -0.13 27.45
C VAL A 194 -2.13 0.57 26.17
N GLN A 195 -2.37 -0.20 25.13
CA GLN A 195 -2.88 0.31 23.85
C GLN A 195 -4.05 -0.52 23.37
N VAL A 196 -5.09 0.14 22.89
CA VAL A 196 -6.23 -0.48 22.21
C VAL A 196 -6.27 0.06 20.79
N ASN A 197 -6.35 -0.86 19.82
CA ASN A 197 -6.55 -0.56 18.41
C ASN A 197 -7.89 -1.14 17.97
N ALA A 198 -8.67 -0.36 17.25
CA ALA A 198 -9.92 -0.77 16.64
C ALA A 198 -9.82 -0.50 15.12
N ASN A 199 -9.90 -1.56 14.31
CA ASN A 199 -9.91 -1.45 12.86
C ASN A 199 -11.33 -1.66 12.33
N ASN A 200 -11.65 -0.98 11.23
CA ASN A 200 -12.97 -1.01 10.61
C ASN A 200 -14.08 -0.77 11.65
N ILE A 201 -13.97 0.33 12.40
CA ILE A 201 -14.90 0.65 13.51
C ILE A 201 -16.35 0.76 13.06
N GLY A 202 -16.59 1.10 11.78
CA GLY A 202 -17.91 1.13 11.16
C GLY A 202 -18.48 -0.25 10.81
N ASP A 203 -17.72 -1.32 11.04
CA ASP A 203 -18.07 -2.72 10.71
C ASP A 203 -18.53 -2.89 9.25
N ARG A 204 -17.83 -2.23 8.35
CA ARG A 204 -18.21 -2.24 6.94
C ARG A 204 -17.86 -3.57 6.31
N GLU A 205 -18.85 -4.26 5.80
CA GLU A 205 -18.70 -5.44 4.98
C GLU A 205 -18.24 -5.06 3.56
N TYR A 206 -17.21 -5.72 3.04
CA TYR A 206 -16.69 -5.48 1.70
C TYR A 206 -15.92 -6.68 1.17
N ILE A 207 -15.79 -6.75 -0.15
CA ILE A 207 -14.91 -7.72 -0.79
C ILE A 207 -13.53 -7.07 -0.94
N SER A 208 -12.52 -7.68 -0.31
CA SER A 208 -11.14 -7.18 -0.34
C SER A 208 -10.46 -7.43 -1.68
N GLY A 209 -10.86 -8.48 -2.39
CA GLY A 209 -10.33 -8.83 -3.70
C GLY A 209 -10.85 -10.17 -4.21
N CYS A 210 -10.64 -10.41 -5.49
CA CYS A 210 -11.03 -11.66 -6.14
C CYS A 210 -9.89 -12.20 -7.01
N TYR A 211 -9.82 -13.52 -7.12
CA TYR A 211 -9.04 -14.23 -8.15
C TYR A 211 -10.01 -14.85 -9.14
N GLY A 212 -10.45 -14.07 -10.13
CA GLY A 212 -11.57 -14.38 -10.99
C GLY A 212 -12.92 -14.06 -10.33
N THR A 213 -14.00 -14.17 -11.10
CA THR A 213 -15.36 -13.76 -10.67
C THR A 213 -16.00 -14.67 -9.62
N SER A 214 -15.47 -15.86 -9.39
CA SER A 214 -16.03 -16.88 -8.48
C SER A 214 -15.21 -17.10 -7.20
N ASN A 215 -14.02 -16.56 -7.10
CA ASN A 215 -13.12 -16.76 -5.95
C ASN A 215 -12.80 -15.41 -5.28
N CYS A 216 -13.71 -14.91 -4.47
CA CYS A 216 -13.61 -13.63 -3.80
C CYS A 216 -13.44 -13.79 -2.30
N TYR A 217 -12.71 -12.87 -1.69
CA TYR A 217 -12.41 -12.84 -0.27
C TYR A 217 -13.06 -11.64 0.40
N TRP A 218 -13.71 -11.88 1.51
CA TRP A 218 -14.22 -10.83 2.37
C TRP A 218 -13.08 -10.02 2.98
N GLY A 219 -13.27 -8.74 3.11
CA GLY A 219 -12.41 -7.89 3.91
C GLY A 219 -12.60 -8.17 5.40
N ALA A 220 -11.60 -7.81 6.19
CA ALA A 220 -11.69 -7.97 7.63
C ALA A 220 -12.82 -7.11 8.21
N GLU A 221 -13.68 -7.75 8.98
CA GLU A 221 -14.71 -7.10 9.81
C GLU A 221 -14.06 -6.24 10.92
N ARG A 222 -14.89 -5.60 11.73
CA ARG A 222 -14.40 -4.86 12.89
C ARG A 222 -13.57 -5.75 13.81
N SER A 223 -12.38 -5.30 14.12
CA SER A 223 -11.50 -5.97 15.07
C SER A 223 -11.01 -5.01 16.13
N VAL A 224 -10.95 -5.47 17.37
CA VAL A 224 -10.40 -4.73 18.51
C VAL A 224 -9.30 -5.56 19.13
N MET A 225 -8.12 -4.96 19.26
CA MET A 225 -6.94 -5.59 19.86
C MET A 225 -6.41 -4.73 21.00
N ALA A 226 -6.24 -5.33 22.16
CA ALA A 226 -5.57 -4.70 23.29
C ALA A 226 -4.14 -5.25 23.44
N THR A 227 -3.20 -4.36 23.70
CA THR A 227 -1.79 -4.66 23.92
C THR A 227 -1.34 -4.06 25.24
N VAL A 228 -0.61 -4.83 26.03
CA VAL A 228 0.18 -4.33 27.16
C VAL A 228 1.64 -4.48 26.76
N GLY A 229 2.41 -3.43 26.89
CA GLY A 229 3.81 -3.43 26.48
C GLY A 229 4.69 -2.65 27.44
N TYR A 230 5.99 -2.81 27.26
CA TYR A 230 7.00 -2.13 28.03
C TYR A 230 8.13 -1.65 27.11
N ASP A 231 8.40 -0.35 27.14
CA ASP A 231 9.48 0.29 26.39
C ASP A 231 10.71 0.42 27.33
N PHE A 232 11.84 -0.22 26.96
CA PHE A 232 13.09 -0.28 27.74
C PHE A 232 13.92 1.00 27.60
#